data_bc93e5b13340a36ec1480d266965a00f
#
_entry.id   bc93e5b13340a36ec1480d266965a00f
#
_cell.length_a   1.000
_cell.length_b   1.000
_cell.length_c   1.000
_cell.angle_alpha   90.00
_cell.angle_beta   90.00
_cell.angle_gamma   90.00
#
_symmetry.space_group_name_H-M   'P 1'
#
loop_
_entity.id
_entity.type
_entity.pdbx_description
1 polymer ?
#
loop_
_entity_poly.entity_id
_entity_poly.type
_entity_poly.pdbx_seq_one_letter_code
_entity_poly.pdbx_strand_id
1 'polypeptide(L)'
;MLIAVLSAMALVSPAPTPQAAVDLSWLEGRWRACGDGHETVEVWSRADDGLLFGHSVTRRDGRIAEWEQLRIVTRHGVTVYQAMPGGREAVDFVLIDQVPEGAVFENRENEWPNIIVYERHERGLTATVRGLDGEDEPEMSWDYFAADASAGCD
;
A
#
# COMPACT_ATOMS: atom_id res chain seq x y z
N MET A 1 -65.71 -24.28 6.88
CA MET A 1 -64.81 -23.10 7.09
C MET A 1 -63.39 -23.67 7.17
N LEU A 2 -62.66 -23.64 6.03
CA LEU A 2 -61.28 -24.13 5.96
C LEU A 2 -60.34 -22.94 6.29
N ILE A 3 -59.52 -23.14 7.30
CA ILE A 3 -58.46 -22.17 7.66
C ILE A 3 -57.18 -22.58 6.94
N ALA A 4 -56.76 -21.82 5.95
CA ALA A 4 -55.48 -22.01 5.29
C ALA A 4 -54.35 -21.41 6.15
N VAL A 5 -53.46 -22.26 6.63
CA VAL A 5 -52.23 -21.82 7.33
C VAL A 5 -51.17 -21.52 6.28
N LEU A 6 -50.84 -20.24 6.05
CA LEU A 6 -49.67 -19.82 5.26
C LEU A 6 -48.41 -19.97 6.12
N SER A 7 -47.56 -20.95 5.78
CA SER A 7 -46.21 -21.05 6.33
C SER A 7 -45.31 -20.03 5.61
N ALA A 8 -44.85 -19.00 6.34
CA ALA A 8 -43.83 -18.09 5.85
C ALA A 8 -42.46 -18.76 5.93
N MET A 9 -41.88 -19.05 4.79
CA MET A 9 -40.50 -19.55 4.67
C MET A 9 -39.55 -18.37 4.78
N ALA A 10 -38.83 -18.22 5.89
CA ALA A 10 -37.80 -17.21 6.06
C ALA A 10 -36.60 -17.55 5.18
N LEU A 11 -36.27 -16.69 4.24
CA LEU A 11 -35.04 -16.75 3.46
C LEU A 11 -33.85 -16.37 4.37
N VAL A 12 -33.08 -17.37 4.76
CA VAL A 12 -31.82 -17.17 5.46
C VAL A 12 -30.77 -16.74 4.41
N SER A 13 -30.40 -15.46 4.42
CA SER A 13 -29.27 -15.00 3.61
C SER A 13 -28.00 -15.66 4.13
N PRO A 14 -27.13 -16.21 3.25
CA PRO A 14 -25.84 -16.74 3.69
C PRO A 14 -25.01 -15.61 4.31
N ALA A 15 -24.37 -15.92 5.44
CA ALA A 15 -23.42 -15.00 6.05
C ALA A 15 -22.26 -14.72 5.06
N PRO A 16 -21.74 -13.48 4.99
CA PRO A 16 -20.61 -13.18 4.13
C PRO A 16 -19.43 -14.09 4.52
N THR A 17 -18.83 -14.72 3.52
CA THR A 17 -17.62 -15.51 3.71
C THR A 17 -16.50 -14.57 4.21
N PRO A 18 -15.76 -14.92 5.27
CA PRO A 18 -14.62 -14.12 5.69
C PRO A 18 -13.66 -13.98 4.51
N GLN A 19 -13.42 -12.76 4.06
CA GLN A 19 -12.39 -12.48 3.07
C GLN A 19 -11.04 -12.83 3.71
N ALA A 20 -10.20 -13.60 3.02
CA ALA A 20 -8.88 -13.93 3.51
C ALA A 20 -8.14 -12.64 3.88
N ALA A 21 -7.48 -12.64 5.03
CA ALA A 21 -6.66 -11.49 5.42
C ALA A 21 -5.58 -11.26 4.35
N VAL A 22 -5.44 -10.00 3.94
CA VAL A 22 -4.41 -9.58 3.00
C VAL A 22 -3.06 -9.75 3.66
N ASP A 23 -2.18 -10.56 3.07
CA ASP A 23 -0.80 -10.73 3.56
C ASP A 23 0.13 -9.79 2.80
N LEU A 24 0.55 -8.74 3.47
CA LEU A 24 1.54 -7.75 2.99
C LEU A 24 2.85 -7.84 3.80
N SER A 25 3.09 -8.94 4.50
CA SER A 25 4.30 -9.15 5.30
C SER A 25 5.60 -9.09 4.47
N TRP A 26 5.50 -9.33 3.18
CA TRP A 26 6.60 -9.23 2.23
C TRP A 26 7.13 -7.79 2.04
N LEU A 27 6.37 -6.75 2.44
CA LEU A 27 6.85 -5.36 2.49
C LEU A 27 7.81 -5.11 3.66
N GLU A 28 7.74 -5.93 4.73
CA GLU A 28 8.55 -5.72 5.94
C GLU A 28 10.04 -5.68 5.60
N GLY A 29 10.72 -4.66 6.12
CA GLY A 29 12.15 -4.50 5.90
C GLY A 29 12.58 -3.06 5.74
N ARG A 30 13.87 -2.90 5.42
CA ARG A 30 14.49 -1.65 5.06
C ARG A 30 14.90 -1.71 3.59
N TRP A 31 14.38 -0.80 2.82
CA TRP A 31 14.53 -0.73 1.39
C TRP A 31 15.26 0.53 1.00
N ARG A 32 16.15 0.46 0.01
CA ARG A 32 16.91 1.60 -0.50
C ARG A 32 16.86 1.63 -2.01
N ALA A 33 16.52 2.79 -2.55
CA ALA A 33 16.66 3.12 -3.96
C ALA A 33 17.72 4.21 -4.11
N CYS A 34 18.60 4.04 -5.09
CA CYS A 34 19.63 4.99 -5.44
C CYS A 34 19.38 5.54 -6.85
N GLY A 35 19.53 6.83 -7.02
CA GLY A 35 19.45 7.51 -8.30
C GLY A 35 20.50 8.60 -8.39
N ASP A 36 20.52 9.34 -9.51
CA ASP A 36 21.49 10.40 -9.76
C ASP A 36 21.39 11.52 -8.71
N GLY A 37 22.30 11.48 -7.72
CA GLY A 37 22.37 12.47 -6.64
C GLY A 37 21.27 12.36 -5.58
N HIS A 38 20.49 11.32 -5.59
CA HIS A 38 19.49 11.09 -4.54
C HIS A 38 19.47 9.66 -4.02
N GLU A 39 19.08 9.54 -2.78
CA GLU A 39 18.84 8.28 -2.07
C GLU A 39 17.45 8.32 -1.46
N THR A 40 16.64 7.31 -1.71
CA THR A 40 15.38 7.10 -1.00
C THR A 40 15.48 5.85 -0.13
N VAL A 41 15.17 6.00 1.13
CA VAL A 41 15.09 4.88 2.07
C VAL A 41 13.67 4.76 2.57
N GLU A 42 13.09 3.58 2.42
CA GLU A 42 11.77 3.22 2.92
C GLU A 42 11.89 2.07 3.91
N VAL A 43 11.19 2.17 5.02
CA VAL A 43 11.22 1.17 6.08
C VAL A 43 9.79 0.77 6.41
N TRP A 44 9.55 -0.53 6.46
CA TRP A 44 8.29 -1.11 6.89
C TRP A 44 8.49 -2.04 8.08
N SER A 45 7.65 -1.91 9.07
CA SER A 45 7.56 -2.81 10.22
C SER A 45 6.13 -3.33 10.37
N ARG A 46 6.01 -4.65 10.54
CA ARG A 46 4.73 -5.26 10.79
C ARG A 46 4.33 -5.07 12.26
N ALA A 47 3.11 -4.63 12.48
CA ALA A 47 2.38 -4.83 13.70
C ALA A 47 1.35 -5.93 13.45
N ASP A 48 0.85 -6.56 14.51
CA ASP A 48 -0.13 -7.64 14.36
C ASP A 48 -1.49 -7.14 13.82
N ASP A 49 -2.38 -8.04 13.45
CA ASP A 49 -3.76 -7.75 13.01
C ASP A 49 -3.90 -6.91 11.74
N GLY A 50 -3.03 -7.11 10.75
CA GLY A 50 -3.13 -6.45 9.45
C GLY A 50 -2.75 -4.96 9.48
N LEU A 51 -1.88 -4.59 10.41
CA LEU A 51 -1.32 -3.24 10.53
C LEU A 51 0.18 -3.27 10.19
N LEU A 52 0.60 -2.41 9.26
CA LEU A 52 2.00 -2.10 8.98
C LEU A 52 2.23 -0.61 9.18
N PHE A 53 3.38 -0.27 9.77
CA PHE A 53 3.88 1.09 9.85
C PHE A 53 5.09 1.25 8.94
N GLY A 54 5.16 2.38 8.24
CA GLY A 54 6.27 2.70 7.38
C GLY A 54 6.68 4.16 7.47
N HIS A 55 7.84 4.45 6.94
CA HIS A 55 8.28 5.80 6.64
C HIS A 55 9.23 5.79 5.44
N SER A 56 9.22 6.87 4.69
CA SER A 56 10.14 7.11 3.58
C SER A 56 10.91 8.40 3.82
N VAL A 57 12.19 8.41 3.46
CA VAL A 57 13.05 9.59 3.51
C VAL A 57 13.89 9.65 2.23
N THR A 58 13.72 10.71 1.47
CA THR A 58 14.55 11.01 0.29
C THR A 58 15.59 12.06 0.66
N ARG A 59 16.85 11.78 0.32
CA ARG A 59 17.97 12.72 0.43
C ARG A 59 18.44 13.12 -0.94
N ARG A 60 18.79 14.39 -1.08
CA ARG A 60 19.51 14.95 -2.25
C ARG A 60 20.77 15.64 -1.73
N ASP A 61 21.92 15.32 -2.29
CA ASP A 61 23.21 15.83 -1.84
C ASP A 61 23.43 15.67 -0.32
N GLY A 62 23.06 14.52 0.22
CA GLY A 62 23.17 14.19 1.64
C GLY A 62 22.18 14.89 2.59
N ARG A 63 21.30 15.75 2.08
CA ARG A 63 20.31 16.49 2.87
C ARG A 63 18.92 15.90 2.67
N ILE A 64 18.09 15.89 3.73
CA ILE A 64 16.68 15.49 3.63
C ILE A 64 15.97 16.49 2.69
N ALA A 65 15.47 15.97 1.58
CA ALA A 65 14.65 16.71 0.63
C ALA A 65 13.15 16.46 0.89
N GLU A 66 12.78 15.20 1.12
CA GLU A 66 11.40 14.77 1.32
C GLU A 66 11.36 13.69 2.39
N TRP A 67 10.23 13.58 3.07
CA TRP A 67 9.96 12.48 4.00
C TRP A 67 8.45 12.31 4.17
N GLU A 68 8.05 11.11 4.51
CA GLU A 68 6.64 10.81 4.81
C GLU A 68 6.52 9.69 5.84
N GLN A 69 5.39 9.70 6.54
CA GLN A 69 4.94 8.57 7.33
C GLN A 69 3.94 7.77 6.53
N LEU A 70 3.97 6.46 6.71
CA LEU A 70 3.18 5.51 5.94
C LEU A 70 2.48 4.54 6.90
N ARG A 71 1.30 4.11 6.53
CA ARG A 71 0.60 3.07 7.25
C ARG A 71 -0.28 2.27 6.31
N ILE A 72 -0.28 0.96 6.48
CA ILE A 72 -1.28 0.09 5.86
C ILE A 72 -2.10 -0.51 6.99
N VAL A 73 -3.43 -0.41 6.89
CA VAL A 73 -4.36 -0.90 7.90
C VAL A 73 -5.51 -1.65 7.25
N THR A 74 -5.83 -2.83 7.79
CA THR A 74 -7.02 -3.59 7.39
C THR A 74 -8.08 -3.49 8.49
N ARG A 75 -9.25 -2.96 8.14
CA ARG A 75 -10.40 -2.84 9.05
C ARG A 75 -11.68 -3.26 8.33
N HIS A 76 -12.45 -4.14 8.95
CA HIS A 76 -13.72 -4.64 8.40
C HIS A 76 -13.60 -5.19 6.97
N GLY A 77 -12.47 -5.84 6.65
CA GLY A 77 -12.20 -6.42 5.33
C GLY A 77 -11.73 -5.42 4.26
N VAL A 78 -11.53 -4.15 4.61
CA VAL A 78 -10.97 -3.13 3.71
C VAL A 78 -9.54 -2.83 4.13
N THR A 79 -8.60 -2.95 3.18
CA THR A 79 -7.20 -2.60 3.38
C THR A 79 -6.92 -1.23 2.75
N VAL A 80 -6.32 -0.34 3.52
CA VAL A 80 -6.04 1.04 3.12
C VAL A 80 -4.58 1.35 3.37
N TYR A 81 -3.92 1.88 2.34
CA TYR A 81 -2.62 2.54 2.43
C TYR A 81 -2.84 4.02 2.75
N GLN A 82 -2.17 4.51 3.76
CA GLN A 82 -2.26 5.90 4.21
C GLN A 82 -0.91 6.59 4.06
N ALA A 83 -0.83 7.57 3.17
CA ALA A 83 0.33 8.42 2.98
C ALA A 83 0.19 9.73 3.78
N MET A 84 1.24 10.10 4.50
CA MET A 84 1.31 11.34 5.28
C MET A 84 2.57 12.13 4.92
N PRO A 85 2.63 12.74 3.72
CA PRO A 85 3.80 13.48 3.25
C PRO A 85 4.15 14.65 4.17
N GLY A 86 5.40 14.69 4.66
CA GLY A 86 5.85 15.72 5.58
C GLY A 86 5.08 15.76 6.92
N GLY A 87 4.44 14.65 7.32
CA GLY A 87 3.64 14.57 8.54
C GLY A 87 2.29 15.28 8.46
N ARG A 88 1.81 15.60 7.26
CA ARG A 88 0.50 16.20 7.01
C ARG A 88 -0.63 15.20 7.24
N GLU A 89 -1.86 15.63 7.03
CA GLU A 89 -3.06 14.77 7.07
C GLU A 89 -2.91 13.57 6.11
N ALA A 90 -3.42 12.42 6.54
CA ALA A 90 -3.32 11.20 5.78
C ALA A 90 -4.17 11.25 4.52
N VAL A 91 -3.60 10.81 3.41
CA VAL A 91 -4.31 10.52 2.16
C VAL A 91 -4.49 9.01 2.07
N ASP A 92 -5.72 8.57 1.93
CA ASP A 92 -6.12 7.17 1.91
C ASP A 92 -6.17 6.62 0.49
N PHE A 93 -5.55 5.45 0.25
CA PHE A 93 -5.64 4.69 -0.99
C PHE A 93 -6.15 3.28 -0.66
N VAL A 94 -7.22 2.86 -1.30
CA VAL A 94 -7.85 1.55 -1.05
C VAL A 94 -7.14 0.47 -1.86
N LEU A 95 -6.84 -0.67 -1.26
CA LEU A 95 -6.34 -1.84 -1.97
C LEU A 95 -7.38 -2.32 -2.97
N ILE A 96 -7.06 -2.33 -4.25
CA ILE A 96 -7.96 -2.73 -5.34
C ILE A 96 -7.53 -4.03 -6.00
N ASP A 97 -6.25 -4.40 -5.92
CA ASP A 97 -5.73 -5.65 -6.46
C ASP A 97 -4.54 -6.16 -5.63
N GLN A 98 -4.43 -7.48 -5.55
CA GLN A 98 -3.37 -8.17 -4.86
C GLN A 98 -3.01 -9.46 -5.60
N VAL A 99 -1.72 -9.61 -5.88
CA VAL A 99 -1.10 -10.86 -6.33
C VAL A 99 -0.09 -11.32 -5.29
N PRO A 100 0.42 -12.56 -5.35
CA PRO A 100 1.53 -12.94 -4.50
C PRO A 100 2.70 -11.95 -4.63
N GLU A 101 3.10 -11.33 -3.50
CA GLU A 101 4.18 -10.33 -3.46
C GLU A 101 3.92 -9.05 -4.28
N GLY A 102 2.65 -8.71 -4.55
CA GLY A 102 2.25 -7.46 -5.22
C GLY A 102 0.96 -6.88 -4.64
N ALA A 103 0.84 -5.54 -4.67
CA ALA A 103 -0.33 -4.81 -4.19
C ALA A 103 -0.55 -3.52 -4.97
N VAL A 104 -1.80 -3.23 -5.30
CA VAL A 104 -2.22 -2.02 -6.00
C VAL A 104 -3.23 -1.26 -5.13
N PHE A 105 -2.92 -0.02 -4.82
CA PHE A 105 -3.78 0.87 -4.05
C PHE A 105 -4.25 2.03 -4.92
N GLU A 106 -5.51 2.43 -4.78
CA GLU A 106 -6.11 3.48 -5.61
C GLU A 106 -6.83 4.54 -4.76
N ASN A 107 -6.67 5.81 -5.16
CA ASN A 107 -7.52 6.92 -4.78
C ASN A 107 -7.83 7.78 -6.01
N ARG A 108 -9.03 7.61 -6.58
CA ARG A 108 -9.47 8.33 -7.78
C ARG A 108 -9.71 9.82 -7.57
N GLU A 109 -9.93 10.22 -6.31
CA GLU A 109 -10.24 11.61 -5.95
C GLU A 109 -8.98 12.42 -5.61
N ASN A 110 -7.82 11.75 -5.45
CA ASN A 110 -6.56 12.46 -5.22
C ASN A 110 -6.11 13.18 -6.49
N GLU A 111 -5.48 14.34 -6.35
CA GLU A 111 -4.96 15.11 -7.48
C GLU A 111 -3.84 14.34 -8.20
N TRP A 112 -2.84 13.88 -7.44
CA TRP A 112 -1.76 13.00 -7.88
C TRP A 112 -0.94 12.53 -6.67
N PRO A 113 -0.43 11.28 -6.64
CA PRO A 113 -0.79 10.17 -7.52
C PRO A 113 -2.19 9.64 -7.23
N ASN A 114 -2.75 8.87 -8.18
CA ASN A 114 -4.01 8.17 -7.96
C ASN A 114 -3.80 6.69 -7.64
N ILE A 115 -2.69 6.13 -8.10
CA ILE A 115 -2.35 4.71 -7.97
C ILE A 115 -0.96 4.56 -7.36
N ILE A 116 -0.86 3.65 -6.40
CA ILE A 116 0.38 3.23 -5.77
C ILE A 116 0.51 1.72 -5.98
N VAL A 117 1.62 1.27 -6.53
CA VAL A 117 1.90 -0.14 -6.79
C VAL A 117 3.17 -0.54 -6.05
N TYR A 118 3.11 -1.67 -5.37
CA TYR A 118 4.29 -2.35 -4.82
C TYR A 118 4.40 -3.74 -5.42
N GLU A 119 5.59 -4.11 -5.86
CA GLU A 119 5.89 -5.43 -6.41
C GLU A 119 7.23 -5.92 -5.87
N ARG A 120 7.21 -7.06 -5.19
CA ARG A 120 8.44 -7.71 -4.75
C ARG A 120 8.96 -8.65 -5.84
N HIS A 121 10.26 -8.70 -5.99
CA HIS A 121 10.96 -9.56 -6.93
C HIS A 121 12.28 -10.08 -6.33
N GLU A 122 12.98 -10.98 -7.01
CA GLU A 122 14.19 -11.64 -6.51
C GLU A 122 15.31 -10.66 -6.05
N ARG A 123 15.40 -9.48 -6.66
CA ARG A 123 16.43 -8.48 -6.37
C ARG A 123 15.99 -7.44 -5.34
N GLY A 124 14.72 -7.36 -5.00
CA GLY A 124 14.22 -6.34 -4.09
C GLY A 124 12.74 -6.05 -4.23
N LEU A 125 12.41 -4.78 -4.30
CA LEU A 125 11.06 -4.24 -4.33
C LEU A 125 11.00 -3.09 -5.33
N THR A 126 9.99 -3.06 -6.19
CA THR A 126 9.65 -1.88 -6.99
C THR A 126 8.43 -1.19 -6.36
N ALA A 127 8.51 0.11 -6.14
CA ALA A 127 7.37 0.96 -5.85
C ALA A 127 7.13 1.90 -7.02
N THR A 128 5.89 2.01 -7.47
CA THR A 128 5.48 2.91 -8.54
C THR A 128 4.30 3.75 -8.10
N VAL A 129 4.34 5.04 -8.37
CA VAL A 129 3.19 5.93 -8.22
C VAL A 129 2.85 6.53 -9.58
N ARG A 130 1.56 6.57 -9.91
CA ARG A 130 1.09 7.06 -11.21
C ARG A 130 -0.30 7.67 -11.14
N GLY A 131 -0.69 8.37 -12.21
CA GLY A 131 -2.06 8.82 -12.44
C GLY A 131 -3.03 7.68 -12.77
N LEU A 132 -4.29 8.02 -13.00
CA LEU A 132 -5.28 7.11 -13.58
C LEU A 132 -4.91 6.85 -15.05
N ASP A 133 -5.34 5.71 -15.59
CA ASP A 133 -4.93 5.22 -16.90
C ASP A 133 -4.96 6.29 -18.02
N GLY A 134 -3.78 6.54 -18.60
CA GLY A 134 -3.56 7.43 -19.73
C GLY A 134 -2.08 7.40 -20.15
N GLU A 135 -1.80 7.34 -21.46
CA GLU A 135 -0.42 7.25 -21.99
C GLU A 135 0.45 8.50 -21.65
N ASP A 136 -0.18 9.61 -21.26
CA ASP A 136 0.49 10.88 -20.94
C ASP A 136 0.53 11.20 -19.44
N GLU A 137 0.08 10.28 -18.56
CA GLU A 137 0.08 10.52 -17.13
C GLU A 137 1.47 10.35 -16.52
N PRO A 138 1.88 11.25 -15.61
CA PRO A 138 3.18 11.14 -14.95
C PRO A 138 3.28 9.85 -14.12
N GLU A 139 4.41 9.17 -14.24
CA GLU A 139 4.76 8.00 -13.46
C GLU A 139 6.13 8.21 -12.81
N MET A 140 6.25 7.80 -11.55
CA MET A 140 7.53 7.75 -10.84
C MET A 140 7.71 6.37 -10.24
N SER A 141 8.91 5.81 -10.38
CA SER A 141 9.23 4.48 -9.90
C SER A 141 10.55 4.46 -9.14
N TRP A 142 10.62 3.62 -8.11
CA TRP A 142 11.80 3.35 -7.31
C TRP A 142 12.10 1.86 -7.34
N ASP A 143 13.29 1.51 -7.80
CA ASP A 143 13.82 0.16 -7.69
C ASP A 143 14.61 0.06 -6.38
N TYR A 144 14.02 -0.58 -5.41
CA TYR A 144 14.58 -0.78 -4.09
C TYR A 144 15.32 -2.10 -3.98
N PHE A 145 16.40 -2.11 -3.26
CA PHE A 145 17.07 -3.32 -2.78
C PHE A 145 17.05 -3.36 -1.24
N ALA A 146 17.13 -4.56 -0.68
CA ALA A 146 17.21 -4.73 0.76
C ALA A 146 18.52 -4.10 1.27
N ALA A 147 18.43 -3.21 2.24
CA ALA A 147 19.55 -2.40 2.67
C ALA A 147 19.91 -2.63 4.13
N ASP A 148 21.20 -2.81 4.40
CA ASP A 148 21.78 -2.63 5.73
C ASP A 148 21.70 -1.16 6.15
N ALA A 149 21.61 -0.90 7.46
CA ALA A 149 21.55 0.44 8.01
C ALA A 149 22.79 1.29 7.69
N SER A 150 23.94 0.65 7.35
CA SER A 150 25.24 1.26 7.15
C SER A 150 25.64 1.49 5.68
N ALA A 151 24.94 0.89 4.71
CA ALA A 151 25.27 1.10 3.30
C ALA A 151 24.65 2.40 2.79
N GLY A 152 25.37 3.21 2.02
CA GLY A 152 24.87 4.39 1.28
C GLY A 152 24.79 4.10 -0.21
N CYS A 153 24.30 5.06 -0.99
CA CYS A 153 24.48 5.10 -2.44
C CYS A 153 25.89 5.61 -2.72
N ASP A 154 26.71 4.87 -3.47
CA ASP A 154 28.05 5.25 -3.89
C ASP A 154 28.00 6.31 -5.01
#